data_fd8459af4b4cd97ab15bde56f78bda08
#
_entry.id   fd8459af4b4cd97ab15bde56f78bda08
#
_cell.length_a   1.000
_cell.length_b   1.000
_cell.length_c   1.000
_cell.angle_alpha   90.00
_cell.angle_beta   90.00
_cell.angle_gamma   90.00
#
_symmetry.space_group_name_H-M   'P 1'
#
loop_
_entity.id
_entity.type
_entity.pdbx_description
1 polymer ?
#
loop_
_entity_poly.entity_id
_entity_poly.type
_entity_poly.pdbx_seq_one_letter_code
_entity_poly.pdbx_strand_id
1 'polypeptide(L)'
;MIPATVRVGISRLGQVAVNVHDLERATAFYRDVLGFPLLFTTGGMAFFDCGGVRLMLTSPEKPEFDHPSSVLYFTVPDIQGAYRVMQEHGAQFEGAPHLIARMPDRDLWMAFFRDSEQNLLALMSEVPGERGH
;
A
#
# COMPACT_ATOMS: atom_id res chain seq x y z
N MET A 1 -18.21 24.39 -24.80
CA MET A 1 -17.68 24.57 -23.44
C MET A 1 -18.48 23.73 -22.45
N ILE A 2 -17.79 23.04 -21.57
CA ILE A 2 -18.46 22.23 -20.55
C ILE A 2 -18.77 23.11 -19.35
N PRO A 3 -20.05 23.19 -18.91
CA PRO A 3 -20.39 23.96 -17.70
C PRO A 3 -19.62 23.50 -16.49
N ALA A 4 -19.26 24.44 -15.60
CA ALA A 4 -18.52 24.11 -14.39
C ALA A 4 -19.24 23.12 -13.48
N THR A 5 -20.58 23.02 -13.61
CA THR A 5 -21.39 22.12 -12.80
C THR A 5 -21.43 20.68 -13.35
N VAL A 6 -20.98 20.48 -14.61
CA VAL A 6 -20.95 19.13 -15.20
C VAL A 6 -19.72 18.39 -14.71
N ARG A 7 -19.93 17.21 -14.14
CA ARG A 7 -18.85 16.41 -13.57
C ARG A 7 -18.92 15.00 -14.16
N VAL A 8 -17.76 14.34 -14.20
CA VAL A 8 -17.67 12.94 -14.62
C VAL A 8 -18.35 12.02 -13.60
N GLY A 9 -18.33 12.41 -12.32
CA GLY A 9 -18.94 11.62 -11.28
C GLY A 9 -17.98 10.68 -10.58
N ILE A 10 -16.66 10.92 -10.71
CA ILE A 10 -15.67 10.12 -9.98
C ILE A 10 -15.84 10.41 -8.49
N SER A 11 -16.12 9.36 -7.70
CA SER A 11 -16.36 9.49 -6.28
C SER A 11 -15.14 9.13 -5.44
N ARG A 12 -14.37 8.13 -5.89
CA ARG A 12 -13.22 7.64 -5.12
C ARG A 12 -12.39 6.70 -5.97
N LEU A 13 -11.20 6.38 -5.47
CA LEU A 13 -10.39 5.31 -6.02
C LEU A 13 -11.03 3.98 -5.62
N GLY A 14 -11.40 3.14 -6.59
CA GLY A 14 -12.09 1.89 -6.30
C GLY A 14 -11.16 0.68 -6.18
N GLN A 15 -10.09 0.66 -6.95
CA GLN A 15 -9.21 -0.49 -7.02
C GLN A 15 -7.82 -0.06 -7.48
N VAL A 16 -6.80 -0.74 -6.96
CA VAL A 16 -5.42 -0.63 -7.47
C VAL A 16 -4.93 -2.02 -7.84
N ALA A 17 -4.04 -2.10 -8.80
CA ALA A 17 -3.46 -3.35 -9.25
C ALA A 17 -1.96 -3.36 -8.98
N VAL A 18 -1.46 -4.50 -8.50
CA VAL A 18 -0.05 -4.74 -8.27
C VAL A 18 0.35 -5.97 -9.08
N ASN A 19 1.36 -5.83 -9.92
CA ASN A 19 1.86 -6.95 -10.74
C ASN A 19 2.70 -7.89 -9.89
N VAL A 20 2.44 -9.19 -10.03
CA VAL A 20 3.18 -10.23 -9.33
C VAL A 20 3.46 -11.37 -10.30
N HIS A 21 4.57 -12.10 -10.10
CA HIS A 21 4.92 -13.24 -10.93
C HIS A 21 4.60 -14.57 -10.24
N ASP A 22 4.61 -14.58 -8.91
CA ASP A 22 4.23 -15.74 -8.11
C ASP A 22 3.01 -15.35 -7.27
N LEU A 23 1.84 -15.59 -7.83
CA LEU A 23 0.59 -15.15 -7.21
C LEU A 23 0.37 -15.80 -5.85
N GLU A 24 0.68 -17.10 -5.72
CA GLU A 24 0.48 -17.82 -4.47
C GLU A 24 1.35 -17.25 -3.35
N ARG A 25 2.63 -17.00 -3.64
CA ARG A 25 3.55 -16.40 -2.68
C ARG A 25 3.14 -14.97 -2.33
N ALA A 26 2.76 -14.18 -3.33
CA ALA A 26 2.33 -12.81 -3.10
C ALA A 26 1.04 -12.77 -2.29
N THR A 27 0.10 -13.65 -2.57
CA THR A 27 -1.16 -13.75 -1.80
C THR A 27 -0.86 -14.01 -0.34
N ALA A 28 0.05 -14.95 -0.06
CA ALA A 28 0.44 -15.24 1.33
C ALA A 28 1.09 -14.02 1.99
N PHE A 29 1.93 -13.29 1.28
CA PHE A 29 2.57 -12.09 1.83
C PHE A 29 1.54 -11.03 2.22
N TYR A 30 0.64 -10.70 1.31
CA TYR A 30 -0.35 -9.64 1.56
C TYR A 30 -1.34 -10.04 2.65
N ARG A 31 -1.69 -11.33 2.72
CA ARG A 31 -2.59 -11.84 3.76
C ARG A 31 -1.91 -11.96 5.12
N ASP A 32 -0.72 -12.58 5.16
CA ASP A 32 -0.10 -13.01 6.43
C ASP A 32 0.90 -12.00 6.98
N VAL A 33 1.65 -11.31 6.13
CA VAL A 33 2.62 -10.30 6.57
C VAL A 33 1.95 -8.94 6.73
N LEU A 34 1.18 -8.51 5.72
CA LEU A 34 0.51 -7.21 5.75
C LEU A 34 -0.84 -7.26 6.46
N GLY A 35 -1.47 -8.42 6.55
CA GLY A 35 -2.71 -8.58 7.30
C GLY A 35 -3.96 -8.11 6.57
N PHE A 36 -3.94 -7.99 5.25
CA PHE A 36 -5.14 -7.59 4.52
C PHE A 36 -6.12 -8.76 4.41
N PRO A 37 -7.42 -8.51 4.63
CA PRO A 37 -8.42 -9.53 4.41
C PRO A 37 -8.48 -9.96 2.94
N LEU A 38 -8.31 -11.25 2.69
CA LEU A 38 -8.45 -11.80 1.35
C LEU A 38 -9.93 -11.94 1.04
N LEU A 39 -10.37 -11.31 -0.05
CA LEU A 39 -11.78 -11.36 -0.45
C LEU A 39 -12.06 -12.59 -1.30
N PHE A 40 -11.29 -12.78 -2.36
CA PHE A 40 -11.42 -13.95 -3.23
C PHE A 40 -10.25 -14.01 -4.20
N THR A 41 -10.09 -15.17 -4.86
CA THR A 41 -9.12 -15.37 -5.93
C THR A 41 -9.86 -15.89 -7.15
N THR A 42 -9.39 -15.50 -8.34
CA THR A 42 -9.93 -16.00 -9.60
C THR A 42 -8.94 -15.73 -10.72
N GLY A 43 -8.78 -16.71 -11.63
CA GLY A 43 -8.10 -16.52 -12.90
C GLY A 43 -6.77 -15.76 -12.87
N GLY A 44 -5.84 -16.11 -11.99
CA GLY A 44 -4.55 -15.41 -11.92
C GLY A 44 -4.58 -14.10 -11.16
N MET A 45 -5.62 -13.87 -10.38
CA MET A 45 -5.79 -12.66 -9.59
C MET A 45 -6.17 -12.99 -8.15
N ALA A 46 -5.74 -12.15 -7.21
CA ALA A 46 -6.18 -12.21 -5.82
C ALA A 46 -6.64 -10.82 -5.40
N PHE A 47 -7.75 -10.76 -4.68
CA PHE A 47 -8.38 -9.49 -4.30
C PHE A 47 -8.42 -9.36 -2.78
N PHE A 48 -8.00 -8.19 -2.30
CA PHE A 48 -7.96 -7.89 -0.87
C PHE A 48 -8.74 -6.61 -0.58
N ASP A 49 -9.25 -6.51 0.63
CA ASP A 49 -9.84 -5.27 1.12
C ASP A 49 -8.76 -4.41 1.74
N CYS A 50 -8.63 -3.19 1.25
CA CYS A 50 -7.69 -2.21 1.78
C CYS A 50 -8.44 -0.93 2.13
N GLY A 51 -9.20 -0.98 3.24
CA GLY A 51 -9.92 0.18 3.75
C GLY A 51 -10.92 0.77 2.77
N GLY A 52 -11.66 -0.08 2.06
CA GLY A 52 -12.65 0.37 1.08
C GLY A 52 -12.10 0.49 -0.34
N VAL A 53 -10.79 0.39 -0.53
CA VAL A 53 -10.16 0.27 -1.85
C VAL A 53 -9.80 -1.20 -2.04
N ARG A 54 -10.16 -1.74 -3.19
CA ARG A 54 -9.80 -3.14 -3.47
C ARG A 54 -8.38 -3.20 -4.01
N LEU A 55 -7.56 -4.04 -3.39
CA LEU A 55 -6.18 -4.29 -3.84
C LEU A 55 -6.19 -5.59 -4.62
N MET A 56 -5.78 -5.53 -5.89
CA MET A 56 -5.74 -6.70 -6.76
C MET A 56 -4.29 -7.06 -7.07
N LEU A 57 -3.91 -8.29 -6.75
CA LEU A 57 -2.66 -8.86 -7.24
C LEU A 57 -2.96 -9.57 -8.55
N THR A 58 -2.17 -9.33 -9.58
CA THR A 58 -2.42 -9.89 -10.90
C THR A 58 -1.13 -10.33 -11.56
N SER A 59 -1.18 -11.52 -12.19
CA SER A 59 -0.08 -11.99 -13.02
C SER A 59 -0.20 -11.35 -14.40
N PRO A 60 0.84 -10.65 -14.90
CA PRO A 60 0.77 -10.03 -16.22
C PRO A 60 0.55 -11.08 -17.30
N GLU A 61 -0.44 -10.89 -18.16
CA GLU A 61 -0.73 -11.81 -19.26
C GLU A 61 0.18 -11.59 -20.45
N LYS A 62 0.72 -10.38 -20.60
CA LYS A 62 1.59 -10.00 -21.70
C LYS A 62 2.79 -9.23 -21.17
N PRO A 63 3.96 -9.35 -21.83
CA PRO A 63 5.16 -8.62 -21.40
C PRO A 63 4.95 -7.10 -21.30
N GLU A 64 4.12 -6.53 -22.17
CA GLU A 64 3.84 -5.09 -22.15
C GLU A 64 3.11 -4.62 -20.90
N PHE A 65 2.42 -5.54 -20.20
CA PHE A 65 1.74 -5.24 -18.95
C PHE A 65 2.61 -5.54 -17.74
N ASP A 66 3.77 -6.14 -17.95
CA ASP A 66 4.70 -6.49 -16.88
C ASP A 66 5.65 -5.33 -16.64
N HIS A 67 5.19 -4.37 -15.86
CA HIS A 67 5.96 -3.16 -15.52
C HIS A 67 5.86 -2.90 -14.02
N PRO A 68 6.80 -2.12 -13.47
CA PRO A 68 6.73 -1.79 -12.05
C PRO A 68 5.40 -1.14 -11.70
N SER A 69 4.85 -1.53 -10.55
CA SER A 69 3.63 -0.94 -10.01
C SER A 69 3.95 0.39 -9.34
N SER A 70 2.93 1.22 -9.19
CA SER A 70 3.06 2.44 -8.40
C SER A 70 3.40 2.10 -6.95
N VAL A 71 4.12 2.98 -6.29
CA VAL A 71 4.40 2.84 -4.86
C VAL A 71 3.12 3.13 -4.08
N LEU A 72 2.66 2.17 -3.29
CA LEU A 72 1.48 2.35 -2.45
C LEU A 72 1.93 2.70 -1.05
N TYR A 73 1.26 3.69 -0.47
CA TYR A 73 1.55 4.18 0.88
C TYR A 73 0.39 3.79 1.78
N PHE A 74 0.65 2.93 2.77
CA PHE A 74 -0.37 2.45 3.69
C PHE A 74 -0.31 3.23 4.99
N THR A 75 -1.42 3.83 5.37
CA THR A 75 -1.50 4.59 6.61
C THR A 75 -1.64 3.64 7.80
N VAL A 76 -0.81 3.86 8.82
CA VAL A 76 -0.91 3.13 10.09
C VAL A 76 -0.92 4.14 11.23
N PRO A 77 -1.63 3.83 12.33
CA PRO A 77 -1.66 4.74 13.49
C PRO A 77 -0.35 4.77 14.26
N ASP A 78 0.38 3.66 14.32
CA ASP A 78 1.63 3.53 15.06
C ASP A 78 2.68 2.91 14.15
N ILE A 79 3.46 3.77 13.47
CA ILE A 79 4.43 3.29 12.49
C ILE A 79 5.58 2.52 13.14
N GLN A 80 6.00 2.89 14.35
CA GLN A 80 7.08 2.17 15.03
C GLN A 80 6.64 0.74 15.38
N GLY A 81 5.41 0.61 15.88
CA GLY A 81 4.84 -0.70 16.19
C GLY A 81 4.62 -1.55 14.95
N ALA A 82 4.07 -0.96 13.90
CA ALA A 82 3.85 -1.66 12.63
C ALA A 82 5.17 -2.15 12.03
N TYR A 83 6.20 -1.31 12.08
CA TYR A 83 7.54 -1.65 11.61
C TYR A 83 8.07 -2.91 12.34
N ARG A 84 7.97 -2.92 13.67
CA ARG A 84 8.44 -4.07 14.46
C ARG A 84 7.68 -5.35 14.12
N VAL A 85 6.34 -5.26 14.09
CA VAL A 85 5.50 -6.43 13.82
C VAL A 85 5.78 -6.99 12.43
N MET A 86 5.89 -6.12 11.43
CA MET A 86 6.16 -6.58 10.06
C MET A 86 7.54 -7.23 9.95
N GLN A 87 8.54 -6.71 10.65
CA GLN A 87 9.86 -7.37 10.67
C GLN A 87 9.79 -8.74 11.30
N GLU A 88 9.01 -8.91 12.35
CA GLU A 88 8.79 -10.22 12.98
C GLU A 88 8.13 -11.20 12.01
N HIS A 89 7.30 -10.66 11.10
CA HIS A 89 6.66 -11.48 10.05
C HIS A 89 7.54 -11.67 8.82
N GLY A 90 8.77 -11.18 8.84
CA GLY A 90 9.73 -11.40 7.76
C GLY A 90 9.79 -10.31 6.71
N ALA A 91 9.14 -9.18 6.89
CA ALA A 91 9.18 -8.08 5.93
C ALA A 91 10.58 -7.46 5.90
N GLN A 92 11.01 -7.08 4.70
CA GLN A 92 12.31 -6.44 4.49
C GLN A 92 12.13 -4.95 4.28
N PHE A 93 12.61 -4.15 5.22
CA PHE A 93 12.55 -2.70 5.12
C PHE A 93 13.84 -2.13 4.54
N GLU A 94 13.71 -1.05 3.78
CA GLU A 94 14.87 -0.32 3.26
C GLU A 94 15.55 0.51 4.35
N GLY A 95 14.85 0.74 5.45
CA GLY A 95 15.35 1.47 6.61
C GLY A 95 14.27 1.60 7.67
N ALA A 96 14.65 2.10 8.83
CA ALA A 96 13.70 2.34 9.92
C ALA A 96 12.78 3.53 9.60
N PRO A 97 11.63 3.62 10.28
CA PRO A 97 10.78 4.81 10.11
C PRO A 97 11.55 6.10 10.35
N HIS A 98 11.32 7.08 9.50
CA HIS A 98 12.01 8.36 9.60
C HIS A 98 11.05 9.51 9.30
N LEU A 99 11.39 10.67 9.82
CA LEU A 99 10.62 11.88 9.65
C LEU A 99 10.79 12.40 8.22
N ILE A 100 9.68 12.58 7.52
CA ILE A 100 9.67 13.10 6.15
C ILE A 100 9.44 14.61 6.16
N ALA A 101 8.43 15.05 6.92
CA ALA A 101 8.04 16.46 6.90
C ALA A 101 7.36 16.84 8.21
N ARG A 102 7.62 18.08 8.64
CA ARG A 102 6.87 18.70 9.73
C ARG A 102 5.82 19.60 9.10
N MET A 103 4.57 19.19 9.21
CA MET A 103 3.45 19.99 8.76
C MET A 103 2.96 20.87 9.92
N PRO A 104 2.09 21.85 9.66
CA PRO A 104 1.72 22.80 10.72
C PRO A 104 1.28 22.19 12.04
N ASP A 105 0.52 21.11 12.01
CA ASP A 105 -0.03 20.47 13.22
C ASP A 105 0.35 18.99 13.34
N ARG A 106 1.08 18.44 12.37
CA ARG A 106 1.37 17.01 12.34
C ARG A 106 2.76 16.78 11.78
N ASP A 107 3.34 15.64 12.12
CA ASP A 107 4.59 15.16 11.55
C ASP A 107 4.31 13.93 10.69
N LEU A 108 4.86 13.93 9.49
CA LEU A 108 4.71 12.82 8.55
C LEU A 108 5.93 11.91 8.63
N TRP A 109 5.68 10.64 8.93
CA TRP A 109 6.71 9.61 9.02
C TRP A 109 6.46 8.56 7.95
N MET A 110 7.54 7.98 7.44
CA MET A 110 7.45 6.90 6.46
C MET A 110 8.48 5.82 6.73
N ALA A 111 8.18 4.60 6.28
CA ALA A 111 9.12 3.48 6.26
C ALA A 111 8.87 2.68 4.99
N PHE A 112 9.90 2.51 4.17
CA PHE A 112 9.78 1.81 2.89
C PHE A 112 10.19 0.35 3.04
N PHE A 113 9.45 -0.53 2.37
CA PHE A 113 9.70 -1.96 2.42
C PHE A 113 9.40 -2.60 1.06
N ARG A 114 9.83 -3.85 0.91
CA ARG A 114 9.58 -4.63 -0.31
C ARG A 114 8.58 -5.72 -0.03
N ASP A 115 7.68 -5.97 -0.98
CA ASP A 115 6.82 -7.15 -0.89
C ASP A 115 7.57 -8.39 -1.37
N SER A 116 6.88 -9.54 -1.42
CA SER A 116 7.49 -10.80 -1.85
C SER A 116 7.98 -10.80 -3.29
N GLU A 117 7.52 -9.83 -4.08
CA GLU A 117 7.84 -9.69 -5.49
C GLU A 117 8.79 -8.53 -5.75
N GLN A 118 9.38 -7.96 -4.68
CA GLN A 118 10.28 -6.81 -4.72
C GLN A 118 9.62 -5.51 -5.17
N ASN A 119 8.30 -5.43 -5.11
CA ASN A 119 7.61 -4.16 -5.31
C ASN A 119 7.88 -3.25 -4.10
N LEU A 120 8.19 -1.99 -4.38
CA LEU A 120 8.41 -1.01 -3.32
C LEU A 120 7.08 -0.50 -2.78
N LEU A 121 6.92 -0.58 -1.48
CA LEU A 121 5.73 -0.12 -0.76
C LEU A 121 6.18 0.73 0.42
N ALA A 122 5.25 1.38 1.07
CA ALA A 122 5.57 2.20 2.24
C ALA A 122 4.47 2.15 3.29
N LEU A 123 4.89 2.25 4.55
CA LEU A 123 4.02 2.64 5.63
C LEU A 123 4.12 4.14 5.79
N MET A 124 3.03 4.78 6.18
CA MET A 124 3.05 6.20 6.54
C MET A 124 2.19 6.45 7.77
N SER A 125 2.56 7.46 8.52
CA SER A 125 1.82 7.87 9.70
C SER A 125 1.93 9.38 9.84
N GLU A 126 0.80 10.02 10.13
CA GLU A 126 0.75 11.45 10.44
C GLU A 126 0.37 11.57 11.89
N VAL A 127 1.33 12.00 12.71
CA VAL A 127 1.15 12.08 14.16
C VAL A 127 1.23 13.52 14.63
N PRO A 128 0.59 13.86 15.78
CA PRO A 128 0.69 15.23 16.29
C PRO A 128 2.14 15.63 16.52
N GLY A 129 2.50 16.82 16.06
CA GLY A 129 3.85 17.35 16.27
C GLY A 129 4.04 17.84 17.68
N GLU A 130 5.28 17.84 18.16
CA GLU A 130 5.64 18.27 19.52
C GLU A 130 6.00 19.75 19.54
N ARG A 131 5.34 20.57 18.78
CA ARG A 131 5.69 21.98 18.67
C ARG A 131 4.54 22.90 19.00
N GLY A 132 4.89 24.07 19.52
CA GLY A 132 3.93 25.15 19.64
C GLY A 132 2.92 25.04 20.76
N HIS A 133 3.24 24.37 21.83
CA HIS A 133 2.34 24.30 22.99
C HIS A 133 2.42 25.53 23.84
#